data_2a71023b366bf47f7e11a21aa9e3407b
#
_entry.id   2a71023b366bf47f7e11a21aa9e3407b
#
_cell.length_a   1.000
_cell.length_b   1.000
_cell.length_c   1.000
_cell.angle_alpha   90.00
_cell.angle_beta   90.00
_cell.angle_gamma   90.00
#
_symmetry.space_group_name_H-M   'P 1'
#
loop_
_entity.id
_entity.type
_entity.pdbx_description
1 polymer ?
#
loop_
_entity_poly.entity_id
_entity_poly.type
_entity_poly.pdbx_seq_one_letter_code
_entity_poly.pdbx_strand_id
1 'polypeptide(L)'
;MSTECVAPVRSVMPRWTKVAVSSDCQPGELRSVMADGLPIVLANVDGDIYALEDQCSHEDLPLSDGELEHGNVVCMYHGARFDACTGKNKSLPAVRPVRSFPVEIRDDDVYVNIE
;
A
#
# COMPACT_ATOMS: atom_id res chain seq x y z
N MET A 1 -14.52 -11.36 -11.12
CA MET A 1 -14.15 -11.37 -10.62
C MET A 1 -13.11 -10.98 -10.38
N SER A 2 -12.83 -10.77 -9.85
CA SER A 2 -11.91 -10.07 -9.56
C SER A 2 -10.69 -10.62 -9.68
N THR A 3 -9.79 -9.93 -10.00
CA THR A 3 -8.63 -10.30 -9.96
C THR A 3 -8.11 -10.14 -8.83
N GLU A 4 -7.51 -10.86 -8.33
CA GLU A 4 -7.09 -10.67 -7.19
C GLU A 4 -5.80 -10.27 -7.10
N CYS A 5 -5.47 -9.59 -6.16
CA CYS A 5 -4.20 -9.21 -5.78
C CYS A 5 -3.68 -10.29 -4.93
N VAL A 6 -3.13 -11.24 -5.51
CA VAL A 6 -2.65 -12.36 -4.77
C VAL A 6 -1.24 -12.11 -4.34
N ALA A 7 -0.93 -12.37 -3.11
CA ALA A 7 0.41 -12.19 -2.62
C ALA A 7 1.34 -13.11 -3.35
N PRO A 8 2.55 -12.68 -3.67
CA PRO A 8 3.49 -13.53 -4.35
C PRO A 8 3.93 -14.66 -3.44
N VAL A 9 4.49 -15.69 -4.05
CA VAL A 9 5.00 -16.78 -3.30
C VAL A 9 6.10 -16.31 -2.42
N ARG A 10 6.13 -16.73 -1.18
CA ARG A 10 7.11 -16.33 -0.29
C ARG A 10 8.42 -16.83 -0.63
N SER A 11 9.41 -16.03 -0.54
CA SER A 11 10.75 -16.45 -0.80
C SER A 11 11.25 -17.20 0.39
N VAL A 12 12.37 -17.90 0.20
CA VAL A 12 12.95 -18.64 1.30
C VAL A 12 13.59 -17.72 2.31
N MET A 13 13.88 -16.49 1.92
CA MET A 13 14.51 -15.54 2.82
C MET A 13 13.65 -14.29 2.89
N PRO A 14 12.47 -14.40 3.39
CA PRO A 14 11.59 -13.24 3.41
C PRO A 14 12.10 -12.18 4.36
N ARG A 15 11.94 -10.96 3.97
CA ARG A 15 12.30 -9.82 4.79
C ARG A 15 11.03 -9.20 5.34
N TRP A 16 10.35 -9.97 6.18
CA TRP A 16 9.09 -9.51 6.75
C TRP A 16 9.34 -8.60 7.96
N THR A 17 8.82 -7.42 7.89
CA THR A 17 8.99 -6.43 8.95
C THR A 17 7.63 -6.07 9.53
N LYS A 18 7.50 -6.13 10.84
CA LYS A 18 6.26 -5.71 11.48
C LYS A 18 6.19 -4.20 11.44
N VAL A 19 5.10 -3.66 10.92
CA VAL A 19 4.96 -2.22 10.74
C VAL A 19 3.81 -1.62 11.53
N ALA A 20 2.83 -2.44 11.93
CA ALA A 20 1.66 -1.92 12.64
C ALA A 20 0.86 -3.08 13.20
N VAL A 21 -0.21 -2.77 13.94
CA VAL A 21 -1.22 -3.77 14.26
C VAL A 21 -2.41 -3.49 13.37
N SER A 22 -3.21 -4.51 13.10
CA SER A 22 -4.27 -4.37 12.10
C SER A 22 -5.30 -3.31 12.50
N SER A 23 -5.50 -3.10 13.79
CA SER A 23 -6.46 -2.09 14.23
C SER A 23 -5.97 -0.66 13.98
N ASP A 24 -4.70 -0.49 13.65
CA ASP A 24 -4.16 0.84 13.35
C ASP A 24 -4.62 1.34 11.99
N CYS A 25 -5.12 0.46 11.14
CA CYS A 25 -5.57 0.85 9.81
C CYS A 25 -6.96 0.26 9.62
N GLN A 26 -7.96 1.07 9.83
CA GLN A 26 -9.35 0.64 9.74
C GLN A 26 -9.82 0.64 8.28
N PRO A 27 -10.90 -0.08 7.97
CA PRO A 27 -11.39 -0.09 6.59
C PRO A 27 -11.61 1.32 6.07
N GLY A 28 -11.10 1.58 4.89
CA GLY A 28 -11.22 2.89 4.26
C GLY A 28 -10.12 3.86 4.63
N GLU A 29 -9.15 3.43 5.46
CA GLU A 29 -8.10 4.33 5.90
C GLU A 29 -6.76 4.06 5.24
N LEU A 30 -5.95 5.10 5.19
CA LEU A 30 -4.55 4.99 4.81
C LEU A 30 -3.71 5.25 6.05
N ARG A 31 -2.61 4.55 6.18
CA ARG A 31 -1.73 4.72 7.34
C ARG A 31 -0.27 4.73 6.90
N SER A 32 0.46 5.75 7.30
CA SER A 32 1.87 5.84 6.99
C SER A 32 2.68 5.05 8.00
N VAL A 33 3.56 4.19 7.54
CA VAL A 33 4.42 3.41 8.41
C VAL A 33 5.82 3.35 7.79
N MET A 34 6.78 2.86 8.56
CA MET A 34 8.14 2.71 8.08
C MET A 34 8.55 1.26 8.21
N ALA A 35 9.20 0.74 7.20
CA ALA A 35 9.76 -0.61 7.22
C ALA A 35 11.24 -0.49 6.86
N ASP A 36 12.12 -0.67 7.85
CA ASP A 36 13.56 -0.57 7.64
C ASP A 36 13.94 0.74 6.98
N GLY A 37 13.30 1.83 7.40
CA GLY A 37 13.62 3.14 6.86
C GLY A 37 12.91 3.48 5.56
N LEU A 38 12.13 2.56 5.02
CA LEU A 38 11.40 2.81 3.79
C LEU A 38 9.98 3.24 4.11
N PRO A 39 9.54 4.41 3.63
CA PRO A 39 8.19 4.86 3.91
C PRO A 39 7.17 4.04 3.12
N ILE A 40 6.14 3.57 3.81
CA ILE A 40 5.12 2.72 3.21
C ILE A 40 3.76 3.23 3.63
N VAL A 41 2.80 3.19 2.73
CA VAL A 41 1.41 3.49 3.07
C VAL A 41 0.64 2.19 3.09
N LEU A 42 -0.07 1.95 4.18
CA LEU A 42 -0.98 0.82 4.28
C LEU A 42 -2.38 1.32 3.88
N ALA A 43 -3.08 0.53 3.10
CA ALA A 43 -4.44 0.87 2.67
C ALA A 43 -5.35 -0.29 3.02
N ASN A 44 -6.39 -0.01 3.77
CA ASN A 44 -7.36 -1.04 4.15
C ASN A 44 -8.57 -0.92 3.23
N VAL A 45 -8.69 -1.86 2.31
CA VAL A 45 -9.79 -1.89 1.36
C VAL A 45 -10.74 -2.98 1.80
N ASP A 46 -11.83 -2.58 2.44
CA ASP A 46 -12.87 -3.52 2.89
C ASP A 46 -12.32 -4.64 3.77
N GLY A 47 -11.33 -4.35 4.57
CA GLY A 47 -10.77 -5.34 5.48
C GLY A 47 -9.47 -5.96 5.02
N ASP A 48 -9.12 -5.77 3.75
CA ASP A 48 -7.86 -6.29 3.23
C ASP A 48 -6.81 -5.19 3.23
N ILE A 49 -5.68 -5.44 3.84
CA ILE A 49 -4.64 -4.43 3.96
C ILE A 49 -3.58 -4.65 2.89
N TYR A 50 -3.29 -3.59 2.16
CA TYR A 50 -2.27 -3.60 1.13
C TYR A 50 -1.20 -2.57 1.46
N ALA A 51 -0.03 -2.73 0.90
CA ALA A 51 1.09 -1.83 1.17
C ALA A 51 1.69 -1.33 -0.13
N LEU A 52 1.84 -0.02 -0.23
CA LEU A 52 2.47 0.61 -1.37
C LEU A 52 3.60 1.50 -0.87
N GLU A 53 4.52 1.81 -1.76
CA GLU A 53 5.53 2.81 -1.48
C GLU A 53 4.82 4.14 -1.19
N ASP A 54 5.17 4.80 -0.10
CA ASP A 54 4.45 6.02 0.31
C ASP A 54 5.03 7.23 -0.41
N GLN A 55 4.89 7.21 -1.72
CA GLN A 55 5.41 8.28 -2.54
C GLN A 55 4.68 8.28 -3.88
N CYS A 56 4.12 9.39 -4.25
CA CYS A 56 3.44 9.51 -5.52
C CYS A 56 4.49 9.49 -6.63
N SER A 57 4.29 8.67 -7.66
CA SER A 57 5.25 8.57 -8.75
C SER A 57 5.32 9.86 -9.56
N HIS A 58 4.30 10.70 -9.43
CA HIS A 58 4.25 11.97 -10.15
C HIS A 58 5.11 13.02 -9.44
N GLU A 59 5.13 13.00 -8.10
CA GLU A 59 5.87 13.95 -7.31
C GLU A 59 6.37 13.30 -6.05
N ASP A 60 7.36 13.95 -5.40
CA ASP A 60 7.91 13.42 -4.16
C ASP A 60 7.01 13.75 -2.98
N LEU A 61 5.77 13.33 -3.04
CA LEU A 61 4.81 13.63 -1.99
C LEU A 61 4.20 12.32 -1.46
N PRO A 62 3.91 12.25 -0.18
CA PRO A 62 3.42 10.99 0.38
C PRO A 62 1.99 10.68 -0.05
N LEU A 63 1.77 9.44 -0.45
CA LEU A 63 0.44 9.00 -0.80
C LEU A 63 -0.45 8.91 0.43
N SER A 64 0.15 8.74 1.62
CA SER A 64 -0.64 8.61 2.84
C SER A 64 -1.38 9.89 3.21
N ASP A 65 -1.02 11.02 2.59
CA ASP A 65 -1.76 12.25 2.79
C ASP A 65 -3.04 12.28 1.96
N GLY A 66 -3.23 11.32 1.10
CA GLY A 66 -4.39 11.29 0.21
C GLY A 66 -5.56 10.53 0.79
N GLU A 67 -6.33 9.93 -0.08
CA GLU A 67 -7.53 9.23 0.31
C GLU A 67 -7.62 7.88 -0.37
N LEU A 68 -8.42 7.00 0.19
CA LEU A 68 -8.69 5.71 -0.41
C LEU A 68 -10.08 5.78 -1.04
N GLU A 69 -10.17 5.48 -2.33
CA GLU A 69 -11.44 5.61 -3.02
C GLU A 69 -11.60 4.48 -4.01
N HIS A 70 -12.63 3.69 -3.86
CA HIS A 70 -12.93 2.59 -4.78
C HIS A 70 -11.72 1.66 -5.00
N GLY A 71 -10.98 1.37 -3.93
CA GLY A 71 -9.83 0.49 -4.02
C GLY A 71 -8.57 1.15 -4.58
N ASN A 72 -8.62 2.47 -4.81
CA ASN A 72 -7.46 3.20 -5.29
C ASN A 72 -6.98 4.19 -4.25
N VAL A 73 -5.68 4.37 -4.18
CA VAL A 73 -5.10 5.42 -3.35
C VAL A 73 -5.01 6.67 -4.22
N VAL A 74 -5.62 7.75 -3.76
CA VAL A 74 -5.67 8.99 -4.53
C VAL A 74 -4.70 9.97 -3.93
N CYS A 75 -3.74 10.42 -4.72
CA CYS A 75 -2.78 11.43 -4.29
C CYS A 75 -3.50 12.74 -4.12
N MET A 76 -3.36 13.37 -2.96
CA MET A 76 -4.17 14.55 -2.67
C MET A 76 -3.74 15.77 -3.49
N TYR A 77 -2.54 15.72 -4.04
CA TYR A 77 -2.03 16.94 -4.66
C TYR A 77 -2.49 17.16 -6.09
N HIS A 78 -2.67 16.11 -6.86
CA HIS A 78 -3.12 16.27 -8.23
C HIS A 78 -4.14 15.23 -8.63
N GLY A 79 -4.61 14.45 -7.68
CA GLY A 79 -5.64 13.46 -7.97
C GLY A 79 -5.15 12.23 -8.69
N ALA A 80 -3.84 12.00 -8.73
CA ALA A 80 -3.32 10.79 -9.34
C ALA A 80 -3.83 9.58 -8.56
N ARG A 81 -4.20 8.53 -9.27
CA ARG A 81 -4.79 7.35 -8.65
C ARG A 81 -3.92 6.14 -8.88
N PHE A 82 -3.76 5.34 -7.84
CA PHE A 82 -2.99 4.11 -7.92
C PHE A 82 -3.80 2.97 -7.33
N ASP A 83 -3.75 1.82 -7.96
CA ASP A 83 -4.44 0.65 -7.45
C ASP A 83 -3.80 0.25 -6.12
N ALA A 84 -4.61 0.14 -5.06
CA ALA A 84 -4.07 -0.12 -3.72
C ALA A 84 -3.38 -1.48 -3.65
N CYS A 85 -3.82 -2.43 -4.46
CA CYS A 85 -3.29 -3.77 -4.43
C CYS A 85 -2.00 -3.89 -5.21
N THR A 86 -1.94 -3.32 -6.41
CA THR A 86 -0.80 -3.52 -7.30
C THR A 86 0.11 -2.31 -7.42
N GLY A 87 -0.35 -1.14 -7.04
CA GLY A 87 0.41 0.10 -7.23
C GLY A 87 0.33 0.64 -8.64
N LYS A 88 -0.46 0.01 -9.51
CA LYS A 88 -0.53 0.43 -10.88
C LYS A 88 -1.18 1.80 -11.00
N ASN A 89 -0.60 2.67 -11.81
CA ASN A 89 -1.16 4.00 -12.01
C ASN A 89 -2.45 3.90 -12.81
N LYS A 90 -3.48 4.59 -12.34
CA LYS A 90 -4.82 4.49 -12.94
C LYS A 90 -5.27 5.77 -13.62
N SER A 91 -4.63 6.88 -13.33
CA SER A 91 -5.05 8.12 -13.96
C SER A 91 -3.88 9.08 -14.01
N LEU A 92 -3.94 10.01 -14.96
CA LEU A 92 -2.98 11.07 -15.02
C LEU A 92 -3.16 11.98 -13.81
N PRO A 93 -2.14 12.65 -13.36
CA PRO A 93 -0.85 12.78 -14.02
C PRO A 93 0.15 11.66 -13.73
N ALA A 94 -0.24 10.63 -12.99
CA ALA A 94 0.66 9.54 -12.73
C ALA A 94 0.85 8.72 -13.99
N VAL A 95 2.08 8.59 -14.44
CA VAL A 95 2.38 7.82 -15.65
C VAL A 95 3.22 6.60 -15.33
N ARG A 96 3.57 6.40 -14.06
CA ARG A 96 4.33 5.23 -13.63
C ARG A 96 3.69 4.65 -12.39
N PRO A 97 3.81 3.35 -12.18
CA PRO A 97 3.25 2.76 -10.97
C PRO A 97 4.13 3.06 -9.77
N VAL A 98 3.59 2.85 -8.59
CA VAL A 98 4.39 2.86 -7.37
C VAL A 98 4.62 1.41 -6.98
N ARG A 99 5.62 1.15 -6.16
CA ARG A 99 5.92 -0.20 -5.73
C ARG A 99 4.85 -0.71 -4.79
N SER A 100 4.53 -1.99 -4.92
CA SER A 100 3.63 -2.63 -3.97
C SER A 100 4.43 -3.71 -3.24
N PHE A 101 4.01 -4.01 -2.02
CA PHE A 101 4.73 -4.98 -1.18
C PHE A 101 3.76 -6.01 -0.64
N PRO A 102 4.17 -7.26 -0.54
CA PRO A 102 3.31 -8.27 0.07
C PRO A 102 3.04 -7.97 1.53
N VAL A 103 1.85 -8.28 1.98
CA VAL A 103 1.42 -8.05 3.36
C VAL A 103 0.98 -9.36 3.96
N GLU A 104 1.32 -9.58 5.20
CA GLU A 104 0.84 -10.75 5.92
C GLU A 104 0.37 -10.30 7.29
N ILE A 105 -0.79 -10.80 7.72
CA ILE A 105 -1.33 -10.50 9.03
C ILE A 105 -1.16 -11.73 9.90
N ARG A 106 -0.50 -11.58 11.06
CA ARG A 106 -0.33 -12.68 12.00
C ARG A 106 -0.75 -12.19 13.36
N ASP A 107 -1.76 -12.80 13.94
CA ASP A 107 -2.22 -12.43 15.29
C ASP A 107 -2.41 -10.94 15.44
N ASP A 108 -3.03 -10.33 14.44
CA ASP A 108 -3.33 -8.90 14.41
C ASP A 108 -2.09 -8.02 14.16
N ASP A 109 -0.93 -8.61 13.94
CA ASP A 109 0.24 -7.81 13.58
C ASP A 109 0.35 -7.76 12.05
N VAL A 110 0.67 -6.60 11.53
CA VAL A 110 0.81 -6.41 10.09
C VAL A 110 2.28 -6.44 9.73
N TYR A 111 2.63 -7.35 8.83
CA TYR A 111 4.01 -7.49 8.36
C TYR A 111 4.06 -7.17 6.88
N VAL A 112 5.13 -6.52 6.46
CA VAL A 112 5.33 -6.16 5.07
C VAL A 112 6.67 -6.74 4.63
N ASN A 113 6.70 -7.33 3.44
CA ASN A 113 7.94 -7.85 2.88
C ASN A 113 8.49 -6.82 1.92
N ILE A 114 9.60 -6.20 2.27
CA ILE A 114 10.16 -5.12 1.48
C ILE A 114 11.26 -5.58 0.53
N GLU A 115 11.42 -6.89 0.37
CA GLU A 115 12.41 -7.38 -0.50
C GLU A 115 12.16 -7.24 -1.93
#